data_527b0673856352fc220b4ce41428105b
#
_entry.id   527b0673856352fc220b4ce41428105b
#
_cell.length_a   1.000
_cell.length_b   1.000
_cell.length_c   1.000
_cell.angle_alpha   90.00
_cell.angle_beta   90.00
_cell.angle_gamma   90.00
#
_symmetry.space_group_name_H-M   'P 1'
#
loop_
_entity.id
_entity.type
_entity.pdbx_description
1 polymer ?
#
loop_
_entity_poly.entity_id
_entity_poly.type
_entity_poly.pdbx_seq_one_letter_code
_entity_poly.pdbx_strand_id
1 'polypeptide(L)'
;MASSENIWQYSTVHNSACKVIEEQTLWGQTVCRVWLPNQDAVVRVPRSALRPLSADLQPEIEAGRIAYVAAAAKVAEVLEGSTSATDGHVLLAPMESNVIPLPHQIRALSRAISGDRVRYLLADEVGLGKTIEAGLVMRELKLRGLVRRILVVSPKGIATQWVAEMQTHFNEQFQLVLGDDIGTLQRLAPGADHRNSAWSMFDQVIVSLDSVKPMDKRRGWTAERVAEYNRSRFEDLITA
;
A
#
# COMPACT_ATOMS: atom_id res chain seq x y z
N MET A 1 2.73 -27.89 -36.50
CA MET A 1 2.19 -26.88 -35.56
C MET A 1 2.69 -27.27 -34.18
N ALA A 2 3.81 -26.72 -33.77
CA ALA A 2 4.41 -27.00 -32.46
C ALA A 2 3.76 -26.10 -31.43
N SER A 3 3.22 -26.71 -30.40
CA SER A 3 2.67 -26.06 -29.21
C SER A 3 3.72 -25.12 -28.63
N SER A 4 3.48 -23.81 -28.65
CA SER A 4 4.30 -22.87 -27.90
C SER A 4 4.09 -23.14 -26.42
N GLU A 5 4.95 -23.96 -25.85
CA GLU A 5 5.04 -24.09 -24.40
C GLU A 5 5.22 -22.71 -23.80
N ASN A 6 4.45 -22.43 -22.83
CA ASN A 6 4.30 -21.19 -22.09
C ASN A 6 5.58 -20.93 -21.26
N ILE A 7 6.69 -20.58 -21.94
CA ILE A 7 8.03 -20.57 -21.36
C ILE A 7 8.32 -19.17 -20.82
N TRP A 8 8.54 -19.09 -19.52
CA TRP A 8 9.09 -17.93 -18.88
C TRP A 8 10.54 -17.71 -19.32
N GLN A 9 10.89 -16.49 -19.64
CA GLN A 9 12.24 -16.07 -20.03
C GLN A 9 12.65 -14.80 -19.28
N TYR A 10 13.93 -14.50 -19.29
CA TYR A 10 14.50 -13.29 -18.71
C TYR A 10 14.82 -12.30 -19.81
N SER A 11 14.29 -11.09 -19.72
CA SER A 11 14.59 -9.98 -20.63
C SER A 11 15.76 -9.18 -20.10
N THR A 12 16.86 -9.15 -20.86
CA THR A 12 18.04 -8.34 -20.52
C THR A 12 17.82 -6.85 -20.76
N VAL A 13 16.84 -6.48 -21.60
CA VAL A 13 16.46 -5.07 -21.86
C VAL A 13 15.70 -4.49 -20.69
N HIS A 14 14.78 -5.27 -20.10
CA HIS A 14 13.92 -4.82 -19.00
C HIS A 14 14.39 -5.30 -17.64
N ASN A 15 15.50 -6.07 -17.60
CA ASN A 15 16.07 -6.65 -16.39
C ASN A 15 15.00 -7.35 -15.51
N SER A 16 14.12 -8.12 -16.15
CA SER A 16 12.96 -8.74 -15.52
C SER A 16 12.57 -10.06 -16.18
N ALA A 17 11.98 -10.95 -15.39
CA ALA A 17 11.30 -12.12 -15.91
C ALA A 17 10.10 -11.70 -16.76
N CYS A 18 9.91 -12.37 -17.88
CA CYS A 18 8.83 -12.10 -18.82
C CYS A 18 8.26 -13.39 -19.40
N LYS A 19 7.01 -13.34 -19.85
CA LYS A 19 6.34 -14.43 -20.52
C LYS A 19 6.23 -14.16 -22.00
N VAL A 20 6.79 -15.02 -22.82
CA VAL A 20 6.68 -14.88 -24.29
C VAL A 20 5.25 -15.20 -24.72
N ILE A 21 4.60 -14.22 -25.37
CA ILE A 21 3.22 -14.35 -25.90
C ILE A 21 3.27 -14.79 -27.36
N GLU A 22 4.15 -14.17 -28.15
CA GLU A 22 4.20 -14.35 -29.58
C GLU A 22 5.62 -14.06 -30.12
N GLU A 23 6.05 -14.85 -31.10
CA GLU A 23 7.29 -14.60 -31.84
C GLU A 23 6.95 -14.24 -33.30
N GLN A 24 7.52 -13.15 -33.81
CA GLN A 24 7.37 -12.71 -35.18
C GLN A 24 8.74 -12.49 -35.81
N THR A 25 8.94 -13.05 -37.00
CA THR A 25 10.15 -12.79 -37.79
C THR A 25 9.86 -11.74 -38.83
N LEU A 26 10.52 -10.58 -38.73
CA LEU A 26 10.39 -9.46 -39.62
C LEU A 26 11.80 -9.17 -40.20
N TRP A 27 11.91 -9.24 -41.53
CA TRP A 27 13.15 -8.95 -42.29
C TRP A 27 14.41 -9.65 -41.73
N GLY A 28 14.28 -10.93 -41.37
CA GLY A 28 15.40 -11.74 -40.87
C GLY A 28 15.73 -11.54 -39.39
N GLN A 29 15.02 -10.66 -38.69
CA GLN A 29 15.12 -10.52 -37.25
C GLN A 29 13.88 -11.06 -36.54
N THR A 30 14.08 -11.86 -35.51
CA THR A 30 12.98 -12.38 -34.69
C THR A 30 12.74 -11.43 -33.52
N VAL A 31 11.52 -10.92 -33.44
CA VAL A 31 11.03 -10.05 -32.36
C VAL A 31 9.94 -10.78 -31.61
N CYS A 32 10.04 -10.80 -30.29
CA CYS A 32 9.08 -11.43 -29.40
C CYS A 32 8.19 -10.37 -28.74
N ARG A 33 6.89 -10.62 -28.66
CA ARG A 33 5.99 -9.91 -27.76
C ARG A 33 6.02 -10.62 -26.42
N VAL A 34 6.39 -9.88 -25.39
CA VAL A 34 6.52 -10.43 -24.04
C VAL A 34 5.67 -9.64 -23.07
N TRP A 35 5.06 -10.33 -22.13
CA TRP A 35 4.40 -9.71 -20.99
C TRP A 35 5.38 -9.57 -19.83
N LEU A 36 5.45 -8.38 -19.26
CA LEU A 36 6.26 -8.04 -18.10
C LEU A 36 5.35 -7.92 -16.87
N PRO A 37 5.35 -8.88 -15.94
CA PRO A 37 4.48 -8.87 -14.77
C PRO A 37 4.67 -7.63 -13.88
N ASN A 38 5.93 -7.19 -13.73
CA ASN A 38 6.28 -6.06 -12.87
C ASN A 38 5.75 -4.71 -13.36
N GLN A 39 5.39 -4.62 -14.64
CA GLN A 39 4.90 -3.39 -15.25
C GLN A 39 3.47 -3.53 -15.80
N ASP A 40 2.91 -4.75 -15.70
CA ASP A 40 1.64 -5.16 -16.33
C ASP A 40 1.53 -4.68 -17.79
N ALA A 41 2.63 -4.80 -18.52
CA ALA A 41 2.76 -4.29 -19.87
C ALA A 41 3.20 -5.37 -20.86
N VAL A 42 2.70 -5.28 -22.08
CA VAL A 42 3.13 -6.10 -23.21
C VAL A 42 4.06 -5.26 -24.07
N VAL A 43 5.32 -5.68 -24.17
CA VAL A 43 6.37 -4.98 -24.92
C VAL A 43 6.96 -5.86 -26.02
N ARG A 44 7.66 -5.24 -26.98
CA ARG A 44 8.40 -5.95 -28.03
C ARG A 44 9.88 -5.97 -27.67
N VAL A 45 10.48 -7.16 -27.70
CA VAL A 45 11.88 -7.38 -27.36
C VAL A 45 12.54 -8.24 -28.44
N PRO A 46 13.76 -7.92 -28.90
CA PRO A 46 14.48 -8.80 -29.81
C PRO A 46 14.70 -10.18 -29.17
N ARG A 47 14.58 -11.25 -29.97
CA ARG A 47 14.80 -12.61 -29.46
C ARG A 47 16.21 -12.77 -28.83
N SER A 48 17.19 -12.06 -29.34
CA SER A 48 18.57 -12.05 -28.82
C SER A 48 18.68 -11.48 -27.40
N ALA A 49 17.71 -10.70 -26.96
CA ALA A 49 17.67 -10.12 -25.61
C ALA A 49 16.88 -10.98 -24.62
N LEU A 50 16.38 -12.12 -25.04
CA LEU A 50 15.69 -13.09 -24.18
C LEU A 50 16.62 -14.25 -23.86
N ARG A 51 16.73 -14.58 -22.60
CA ARG A 51 17.49 -15.74 -22.09
C ARG A 51 16.52 -16.72 -21.42
N PRO A 52 16.78 -18.03 -21.47
CA PRO A 52 16.05 -18.99 -20.65
C PRO A 52 16.10 -18.56 -19.19
N LEU A 53 14.99 -18.68 -18.49
CA LEU A 53 15.00 -18.57 -17.03
C LEU A 53 15.67 -19.85 -16.51
N SER A 54 17.01 -19.84 -16.47
CA SER A 54 17.77 -20.95 -15.92
C SER A 54 17.55 -20.99 -14.40
N ALA A 55 17.52 -22.19 -13.85
CA ALA A 55 17.42 -22.40 -12.40
C ALA A 55 18.53 -21.67 -11.60
N ASP A 56 19.61 -21.28 -12.28
CA ASP A 56 20.72 -20.51 -11.70
C ASP A 56 20.40 -19.06 -11.36
N LEU A 57 19.31 -18.47 -11.90
CA LEU A 57 18.85 -17.13 -11.52
C LEU A 57 17.94 -17.13 -10.27
N GLN A 58 17.35 -18.28 -9.94
CA GLN A 58 16.52 -18.40 -8.74
C GLN A 58 17.33 -18.29 -7.45
N PRO A 59 18.53 -18.89 -7.33
CA PRO A 59 19.34 -18.76 -6.11
C PRO A 59 19.83 -17.34 -5.85
N GLU A 60 20.09 -16.52 -6.88
CA GLU A 60 20.51 -15.13 -6.68
C GLU A 60 19.34 -14.26 -6.15
N ILE A 61 18.13 -14.48 -6.65
CA ILE A 61 16.94 -13.77 -6.17
C ILE A 61 16.60 -14.21 -4.75
N GLU A 62 16.66 -15.49 -4.45
CA GLU A 62 16.44 -16.02 -3.09
C GLU A 62 17.57 -15.63 -2.14
N ALA A 63 18.83 -15.68 -2.57
CA ALA A 63 19.96 -15.22 -1.79
C ALA A 63 19.88 -13.71 -1.50
N GLY A 64 19.43 -12.90 -2.44
CA GLY A 64 19.19 -11.48 -2.26
C GLY A 64 18.07 -11.22 -1.27
N ARG A 65 16.96 -11.96 -1.34
CA ARG A 65 15.85 -11.88 -0.36
C ARG A 65 16.28 -12.34 1.03
N ILE A 66 17.01 -13.44 1.12
CA ILE A 66 17.55 -13.95 2.40
C ILE A 66 18.56 -12.95 2.98
N ALA A 67 19.48 -12.41 2.17
CA ALA A 67 20.43 -11.40 2.62
C ALA A 67 19.72 -10.12 3.08
N TYR A 68 18.63 -9.73 2.41
CA TYR A 68 17.81 -8.60 2.81
C TYR A 68 17.09 -8.84 4.14
N VAL A 69 16.44 -9.98 4.30
CA VAL A 69 15.77 -10.37 5.56
C VAL A 69 16.77 -10.46 6.69
N ALA A 70 17.95 -11.03 6.44
CA ALA A 70 19.03 -11.10 7.42
C ALA A 70 19.60 -9.71 7.78
N ALA A 71 19.71 -8.80 6.80
CA ALA A 71 20.13 -7.42 7.05
C ALA A 71 19.06 -6.64 7.84
N ALA A 72 17.79 -6.82 7.50
CA ALA A 72 16.67 -6.22 8.22
C ALA A 72 16.59 -6.75 9.67
N ALA A 73 16.79 -8.06 9.87
CA ALA A 73 16.85 -8.66 11.21
C ALA A 73 18.04 -8.14 12.02
N LYS A 74 19.22 -7.98 11.40
CA LYS A 74 20.39 -7.37 12.07
C LYS A 74 20.16 -5.91 12.43
N VAL A 75 19.52 -5.14 11.56
CA VAL A 75 19.16 -3.74 11.87
C VAL A 75 18.17 -3.69 13.03
N ALA A 76 17.19 -4.58 13.05
CA ALA A 76 16.26 -4.71 14.17
C ALA A 76 16.99 -5.06 15.47
N GLU A 77 17.87 -6.06 15.46
CA GLU A 77 18.67 -6.49 16.61
C GLU A 77 19.60 -5.38 17.14
N VAL A 78 20.25 -4.62 16.24
CA VAL A 78 21.09 -3.46 16.60
C VAL A 78 20.26 -2.33 17.22
N LEU A 79 19.04 -2.12 16.75
CA LEU A 79 18.13 -1.12 17.31
C LEU A 79 17.55 -1.57 18.66
N GLU A 80 17.32 -2.85 18.85
CA GLU A 80 16.87 -3.45 20.12
C GLU A 80 17.99 -3.47 21.18
N GLY A 81 19.23 -3.75 20.77
CA GLY A 81 20.39 -3.72 21.67
C GLY A 81 20.77 -2.34 22.19
N SER A 82 20.24 -1.26 21.59
CA SER A 82 20.43 0.13 22.05
C SER A 82 19.31 0.65 22.98
N THR A 83 18.24 -0.11 23.14
CA THR A 83 17.17 0.17 24.12
C THR A 83 17.10 -0.97 25.10
N SER A 84 17.66 -0.75 26.29
CA SER A 84 17.62 -1.70 27.41
C SER A 84 16.21 -2.24 27.67
N ALA A 85 16.10 -3.55 27.55
CA ALA A 85 15.16 -4.46 28.22
C ALA A 85 13.68 -4.09 28.24
N THR A 86 12.95 -4.87 27.58
CA THR A 86 11.69 -5.55 27.86
C THR A 86 10.84 -5.61 26.60
N ASP A 87 10.58 -6.82 26.16
CA ASP A 87 9.77 -7.22 25.02
C ASP A 87 10.41 -7.00 23.63
N GLY A 88 11.29 -7.93 23.26
CA GLY A 88 11.82 -8.11 21.90
C GLY A 88 10.71 -8.50 20.92
N HIS A 89 9.87 -7.53 20.55
CA HIS A 89 8.84 -7.75 19.54
C HIS A 89 9.47 -7.65 18.15
N VAL A 90 9.54 -8.78 17.46
CA VAL A 90 9.89 -8.82 16.03
C VAL A 90 8.90 -7.93 15.25
N LEU A 91 9.43 -7.03 14.44
CA LEU A 91 8.63 -6.18 13.55
C LEU A 91 8.21 -6.99 12.31
N LEU A 92 6.91 -7.15 12.11
CA LEU A 92 6.34 -7.97 11.05
C LEU A 92 6.19 -7.19 9.73
N ALA A 93 5.80 -5.92 9.79
CA ALA A 93 5.55 -5.11 8.60
C ALA A 93 6.74 -5.00 7.65
N PRO A 94 7.98 -4.82 8.11
CA PRO A 94 9.14 -4.82 7.21
C PRO A 94 9.34 -6.12 6.46
N MET A 95 8.93 -7.25 7.02
CA MET A 95 9.06 -8.57 6.42
C MET A 95 7.97 -8.88 5.41
N GLU A 96 6.77 -8.33 5.64
CA GLU A 96 5.56 -8.59 4.86
C GLU A 96 5.23 -7.48 3.85
N SER A 97 6.13 -6.51 3.67
CA SER A 97 5.96 -5.42 2.71
C SER A 97 6.95 -5.52 1.55
N ASN A 98 6.64 -4.86 0.44
CA ASN A 98 7.54 -4.74 -0.71
C ASN A 98 8.56 -3.60 -0.54
N VAL A 99 8.56 -2.93 0.60
CA VAL A 99 9.46 -1.81 0.92
C VAL A 99 10.72 -2.32 1.60
N ILE A 100 11.84 -1.73 1.24
CA ILE A 100 13.08 -1.80 2.02
C ILE A 100 13.09 -0.58 2.95
N PRO A 101 12.67 -0.72 4.23
CA PRO A 101 12.58 0.43 5.11
C PRO A 101 13.97 0.95 5.48
N LEU A 102 14.08 2.26 5.56
CA LEU A 102 15.30 2.93 6.01
C LEU A 102 15.41 2.87 7.56
N PRO A 103 16.62 2.99 8.13
CA PRO A 103 16.80 2.88 9.59
C PRO A 103 15.95 3.85 10.42
N HIS A 104 15.71 5.07 9.95
CA HIS A 104 14.84 6.03 10.63
C HIS A 104 13.36 5.58 10.61
N GLN A 105 12.91 4.97 9.52
CA GLN A 105 11.55 4.44 9.39
C GLN A 105 11.29 3.26 10.33
N ILE A 106 12.28 2.38 10.49
CA ILE A 106 12.22 1.29 11.49
C ILE A 106 12.13 1.86 12.92
N ARG A 107 12.92 2.91 13.23
CA ARG A 107 12.84 3.58 14.54
C ARG A 107 11.49 4.23 14.78
N ALA A 108 10.92 4.88 13.76
CA ALA A 108 9.59 5.49 13.83
C ALA A 108 8.52 4.41 14.08
N LEU A 109 8.57 3.29 13.36
CA LEU A 109 7.69 2.14 13.55
C LEU A 109 7.80 1.61 15.00
N SER A 110 9.01 1.28 15.45
CA SER A 110 9.25 0.74 16.80
C SER A 110 8.69 1.67 17.88
N ARG A 111 8.94 2.97 17.77
CA ARG A 111 8.40 3.97 18.71
C ARG A 111 6.88 4.09 18.65
N ALA A 112 6.30 4.06 17.44
CA ALA A 112 4.87 4.20 17.28
C ALA A 112 4.08 3.06 17.93
N ILE A 113 4.62 1.83 17.92
CA ILE A 113 3.96 0.63 18.45
C ILE A 113 4.37 0.29 19.90
N SER A 114 5.31 1.00 20.50
CA SER A 114 5.81 0.69 21.84
C SER A 114 4.85 1.02 22.99
N GLY A 115 3.74 1.71 22.71
CA GLY A 115 2.75 2.09 23.71
C GLY A 115 1.41 1.39 23.51
N ASP A 116 0.57 1.39 24.55
CA ASP A 116 -0.78 0.80 24.54
C ASP A 116 -1.71 1.46 23.50
N ARG A 117 -1.42 2.71 23.14
CA ARG A 117 -2.17 3.48 22.14
C ARG A 117 -1.22 4.14 21.17
N VAL A 118 -1.44 3.91 19.89
CA VAL A 118 -0.69 4.61 18.83
C VAL A 118 -1.24 6.03 18.68
N ARG A 119 -0.49 7.01 19.23
CA ARG A 119 -0.69 8.46 18.99
C ARG A 119 0.66 9.06 18.70
N TYR A 120 1.02 9.08 17.43
CA TYR A 120 2.37 9.42 16.99
C TYR A 120 2.33 10.52 15.92
N LEU A 121 3.25 11.49 16.01
CA LEU A 121 3.46 12.52 15.01
C LEU A 121 4.71 12.19 14.19
N LEU A 122 4.54 11.94 12.89
CA LEU A 122 5.63 11.79 11.93
C LEU A 122 6.02 13.19 11.43
N ALA A 123 7.11 13.75 11.93
CA ALA A 123 7.52 15.13 11.69
C ALA A 123 8.85 15.23 10.90
N ASP A 124 9.20 14.19 10.17
CA ASP A 124 10.40 14.17 9.35
C ASP A 124 10.32 15.15 8.16
N GLU A 125 11.46 15.47 7.58
CA GLU A 125 11.54 16.35 6.42
C GLU A 125 10.77 15.78 5.21
N VAL A 126 10.42 16.67 4.28
CA VAL A 126 9.76 16.29 3.03
C VAL A 126 10.67 15.37 2.22
N GLY A 127 10.11 14.26 1.72
CA GLY A 127 10.87 13.29 0.91
C GLY A 127 11.46 12.11 1.69
N LEU A 128 11.45 12.11 3.02
CA LEU A 128 11.97 11.01 3.84
C LEU A 128 11.02 9.79 3.97
N GLY A 129 9.89 9.82 3.25
CA GLY A 129 9.00 8.66 3.18
C GLY A 129 8.01 8.53 4.33
N LYS A 130 7.44 9.65 4.83
CA LYS A 130 6.38 9.64 5.87
C LYS A 130 5.21 8.72 5.53
N THR A 131 4.82 8.62 4.26
CA THR A 131 3.79 7.69 3.79
C THR A 131 4.22 6.24 4.02
N ILE A 132 5.50 5.93 3.80
CA ILE A 132 6.06 4.60 4.08
C ILE A 132 6.04 4.32 5.58
N GLU A 133 6.44 5.26 6.42
CA GLU A 133 6.37 5.10 7.88
C GLU A 133 4.95 4.85 8.36
N ALA A 134 3.99 5.64 7.89
CA ALA A 134 2.58 5.45 8.20
C ALA A 134 2.06 4.09 7.70
N GLY A 135 2.45 3.68 6.50
CA GLY A 135 2.12 2.37 5.93
C GLY A 135 2.69 1.22 6.75
N LEU A 136 3.94 1.32 7.18
CA LEU A 136 4.57 0.33 8.08
C LEU A 136 3.81 0.20 9.40
N VAL A 137 3.44 1.32 10.03
CA VAL A 137 2.66 1.31 11.28
C VAL A 137 1.28 0.66 11.07
N MET A 138 0.55 1.05 10.02
CA MET A 138 -0.76 0.47 9.71
C MET A 138 -0.66 -1.03 9.44
N ARG A 139 0.33 -1.44 8.65
CA ARG A 139 0.57 -2.85 8.33
C ARG A 139 0.91 -3.65 9.58
N GLU A 140 1.77 -3.14 10.44
CA GLU A 140 2.16 -3.79 11.70
C GLU A 140 0.96 -4.01 12.62
N LEU A 141 0.15 -2.99 12.83
CA LEU A 141 -1.05 -3.09 13.68
C LEU A 141 -2.06 -4.10 13.12
N LYS A 142 -2.19 -4.16 11.79
CA LYS A 142 -3.06 -5.11 11.11
C LYS A 142 -2.55 -6.55 11.23
N LEU A 143 -1.25 -6.77 11.01
CA LEU A 143 -0.62 -8.09 11.15
C LEU A 143 -0.71 -8.63 12.59
N ARG A 144 -0.64 -7.75 13.60
CA ARG A 144 -0.85 -8.10 15.01
C ARG A 144 -2.32 -8.30 15.39
N GLY A 145 -3.25 -8.07 14.47
CA GLY A 145 -4.69 -8.17 14.73
C GLY A 145 -5.25 -7.08 15.65
N LEU A 146 -4.47 -6.01 15.91
CA LEU A 146 -4.86 -4.89 16.75
C LEU A 146 -5.80 -3.92 16.04
N VAL A 147 -5.74 -3.89 14.71
CA VAL A 147 -6.56 -3.02 13.85
C VAL A 147 -7.17 -3.84 12.72
N ARG A 148 -8.47 -3.73 12.54
CA ARG A 148 -9.21 -4.33 11.42
C ARG A 148 -9.57 -3.29 10.37
N ARG A 149 -9.89 -2.07 10.81
CA ARG A 149 -10.38 -1.00 9.95
C ARG A 149 -9.44 0.20 9.99
N ILE A 150 -9.18 0.79 8.84
CA ILE A 150 -8.23 1.88 8.68
C ILE A 150 -8.87 2.99 7.87
N LEU A 151 -8.87 4.20 8.42
CA LEU A 151 -9.26 5.41 7.73
C LEU A 151 -8.04 6.32 7.56
N VAL A 152 -7.68 6.60 6.31
CA VAL A 152 -6.65 7.60 5.97
C VAL A 152 -7.35 8.87 5.51
N VAL A 153 -7.08 9.97 6.20
CA VAL A 153 -7.56 11.31 5.84
C VAL A 153 -6.40 12.10 5.26
N SER A 154 -6.48 12.46 3.99
CA SER A 154 -5.40 13.16 3.27
C SER A 154 -5.92 14.40 2.54
N PRO A 155 -5.05 15.35 2.16
CA PRO A 155 -5.40 16.38 1.21
C PRO A 155 -5.88 15.76 -0.12
N LYS A 156 -6.90 16.37 -0.74
CA LYS A 156 -7.52 15.83 -1.97
C LYS A 156 -6.48 15.53 -3.09
N GLY A 157 -5.48 16.41 -3.24
CA GLY A 157 -4.48 16.29 -4.29
C GLY A 157 -3.55 15.08 -4.20
N ILE A 158 -3.42 14.46 -3.01
CA ILE A 158 -2.55 13.30 -2.79
C ILE A 158 -3.32 12.02 -2.43
N ALA A 159 -4.63 12.06 -2.39
CA ALA A 159 -5.46 10.91 -1.99
C ALA A 159 -5.27 9.70 -2.94
N THR A 160 -5.21 9.95 -4.25
CA THR A 160 -4.94 8.91 -5.26
C THR A 160 -3.52 8.36 -5.16
N GLN A 161 -2.54 9.21 -4.83
CA GLN A 161 -1.16 8.78 -4.59
C GLN A 161 -1.10 7.82 -3.38
N TRP A 162 -1.83 8.11 -2.30
CA TRP A 162 -1.92 7.22 -1.15
C TRP A 162 -2.45 5.84 -1.51
N VAL A 163 -3.50 5.76 -2.35
CA VAL A 163 -4.03 4.47 -2.83
C VAL A 163 -2.96 3.69 -3.58
N ALA A 164 -2.25 4.36 -4.51
CA ALA A 164 -1.20 3.72 -5.30
C ALA A 164 -0.01 3.26 -4.43
N GLU A 165 0.44 4.09 -3.49
CA GLU A 165 1.54 3.75 -2.59
C GLU A 165 1.18 2.57 -1.67
N MET A 166 -0.01 2.55 -1.09
CA MET A 166 -0.46 1.44 -0.25
C MET A 166 -0.54 0.13 -1.03
N GLN A 167 -1.05 0.17 -2.26
CA GLN A 167 -1.09 -1.00 -3.12
C GLN A 167 0.31 -1.48 -3.51
N THR A 168 1.18 -0.56 -3.95
CA THR A 168 2.50 -0.91 -4.48
C THR A 168 3.45 -1.42 -3.40
N HIS A 169 3.48 -0.74 -2.25
CA HIS A 169 4.46 -0.98 -1.20
C HIS A 169 4.01 -2.01 -0.16
N PHE A 170 2.72 -2.07 0.11
CA PHE A 170 2.18 -2.89 1.20
C PHE A 170 1.20 -3.96 0.71
N ASN A 171 0.88 -3.99 -0.58
CA ASN A 171 -0.16 -4.85 -1.16
C ASN A 171 -1.52 -4.69 -0.45
N GLU A 172 -1.81 -3.45 0.02
CA GLU A 172 -3.04 -3.11 0.71
C GLU A 172 -4.01 -2.38 -0.22
N GLN A 173 -5.25 -2.85 -0.26
CA GLN A 173 -6.30 -2.29 -1.10
C GLN A 173 -7.15 -1.32 -0.30
N PHE A 174 -6.98 -0.05 -0.57
CA PHE A 174 -7.80 1.02 0.01
C PHE A 174 -8.86 1.50 -0.97
N GLN A 175 -10.08 1.63 -0.49
CA GLN A 175 -11.15 2.27 -1.24
C GLN A 175 -11.01 3.79 -1.15
N LEU A 176 -10.88 4.45 -2.29
CA LEU A 176 -10.93 5.91 -2.35
C LEU A 176 -12.39 6.36 -2.29
N VAL A 177 -12.71 7.19 -1.30
CA VAL A 177 -14.04 7.79 -1.14
C VAL A 177 -13.92 9.30 -1.28
N LEU A 178 -14.49 9.86 -2.32
CA LEU A 178 -14.57 11.30 -2.55
C LEU A 178 -15.84 11.88 -1.93
N GLY A 179 -15.84 13.20 -1.72
CA GLY A 179 -16.98 13.87 -1.07
C GLY A 179 -18.34 13.64 -1.75
N ASP A 180 -18.31 13.54 -3.08
CA ASP A 180 -19.51 13.29 -3.89
C ASP A 180 -20.02 11.84 -3.76
N ASP A 181 -19.15 10.90 -3.45
CA ASP A 181 -19.48 9.48 -3.30
C ASP A 181 -20.20 9.19 -1.98
N ILE A 182 -19.91 9.97 -0.93
CA ILE A 182 -20.46 9.75 0.42
C ILE A 182 -22.00 9.74 0.40
N GLY A 183 -22.62 10.70 -0.28
CA GLY A 183 -24.07 10.75 -0.41
C GLY A 183 -24.68 9.58 -1.20
N THR A 184 -23.92 9.00 -2.11
CA THR A 184 -24.32 7.81 -2.86
C THR A 184 -24.15 6.57 -2.02
N LEU A 185 -23.03 6.43 -1.31
CA LEU A 185 -22.78 5.33 -0.38
C LEU A 185 -23.79 5.29 0.76
N GLN A 186 -24.16 6.44 1.33
CA GLN A 186 -25.22 6.54 2.34
C GLN A 186 -26.58 6.03 1.85
N ARG A 187 -26.89 6.26 0.56
CA ARG A 187 -28.14 5.75 -0.05
C ARG A 187 -28.11 4.26 -0.32
N LEU A 188 -26.93 3.70 -0.55
CA LEU A 188 -26.71 2.28 -0.83
C LEU A 188 -26.55 1.46 0.45
N ALA A 189 -26.24 2.11 1.59
CA ALA A 189 -26.11 1.43 2.87
C ALA A 189 -27.46 0.84 3.29
N PRO A 190 -27.60 -0.46 3.50
CA PRO A 190 -28.86 -1.08 3.85
C PRO A 190 -29.26 -0.77 5.30
N GLY A 191 -30.33 0.00 5.46
CA GLY A 191 -31.00 0.19 6.75
C GLY A 191 -30.58 1.43 7.53
N ALA A 192 -31.51 1.95 8.35
CA ALA A 192 -31.35 3.14 9.19
C ALA A 192 -30.58 2.88 10.50
N ASP A 193 -29.92 1.75 10.63
CA ASP A 193 -29.11 1.43 11.81
C ASP A 193 -27.73 2.06 11.67
N HIS A 194 -27.29 2.78 12.70
CA HIS A 194 -25.96 3.43 12.78
C HIS A 194 -24.78 2.47 12.55
N ARG A 195 -25.02 1.15 12.61
CA ARG A 195 -24.03 0.11 12.30
C ARG A 195 -23.77 -0.08 10.80
N ASN A 196 -24.61 0.48 9.93
CA ASN A 196 -24.54 0.39 8.47
C ASN A 196 -24.26 1.76 7.84
N SER A 197 -23.35 2.52 8.42
CA SER A 197 -22.93 3.80 7.84
C SER A 197 -22.13 3.57 6.55
N ALA A 198 -22.07 4.58 5.68
CA ALA A 198 -21.24 4.54 4.48
C ALA A 198 -19.76 4.20 4.78
N TRP A 199 -19.31 4.57 5.96
CA TRP A 199 -17.96 4.31 6.43
C TRP A 199 -17.71 2.85 6.82
N SER A 200 -18.75 2.10 7.20
CA SER A 200 -18.65 0.69 7.58
C SER A 200 -18.65 -0.27 6.39
N MET A 201 -18.89 0.21 5.18
CA MET A 201 -18.94 -0.63 3.97
C MET A 201 -17.57 -1.19 3.57
N PHE A 202 -16.49 -0.53 3.98
CA PHE A 202 -15.13 -0.92 3.62
C PHE A 202 -14.22 -0.94 4.84
N ASP A 203 -13.35 -1.93 4.94
CA ASP A 203 -12.39 -2.04 6.03
C ASP A 203 -11.24 -1.04 5.91
N GLN A 204 -10.91 -0.62 4.70
CA GLN A 204 -9.80 0.29 4.43
C GLN A 204 -10.25 1.42 3.49
N VAL A 205 -10.22 2.64 3.99
CA VAL A 205 -10.72 3.81 3.27
C VAL A 205 -9.68 4.92 3.25
N ILE A 206 -9.52 5.54 2.10
CA ILE A 206 -8.82 6.82 1.95
C ILE A 206 -9.85 7.88 1.55
N VAL A 207 -9.85 8.99 2.26
CA VAL A 207 -10.79 10.07 2.05
C VAL A 207 -10.09 11.42 2.06
N SER A 208 -10.66 12.39 1.36
CA SER A 208 -10.14 13.75 1.43
C SER A 208 -10.53 14.45 2.74
N LEU A 209 -9.62 15.26 3.28
CA LEU A 209 -9.90 16.08 4.47
C LEU A 209 -11.17 16.94 4.29
N ASP A 210 -11.37 17.48 3.08
CA ASP A 210 -12.55 18.28 2.77
C ASP A 210 -13.87 17.52 2.88
N SER A 211 -13.82 16.19 2.74
CA SER A 211 -15.00 15.33 2.85
C SER A 211 -15.39 15.02 4.29
N VAL A 212 -14.47 15.11 5.25
CA VAL A 212 -14.70 14.75 6.66
C VAL A 212 -14.71 15.95 7.60
N LYS A 213 -14.07 17.06 7.22
CA LYS A 213 -14.04 18.27 8.06
C LYS A 213 -15.45 18.84 8.26
N PRO A 214 -15.74 19.47 9.40
CA PRO A 214 -16.99 20.18 9.62
C PRO A 214 -17.20 21.28 8.57
N MET A 215 -18.44 21.51 8.21
CA MET A 215 -18.83 22.57 7.30
C MET A 215 -19.08 23.84 8.10
N ASP A 216 -18.45 24.96 7.73
CA ASP A 216 -18.64 26.25 8.40
C ASP A 216 -19.94 26.93 7.97
N LYS A 217 -20.19 26.98 6.67
CA LYS A 217 -21.36 27.64 6.07
C LYS A 217 -21.79 26.94 4.79
N ARG A 218 -23.10 26.95 4.53
CA ARG A 218 -23.66 26.53 3.24
C ARG A 218 -24.75 27.51 2.81
N ARG A 219 -24.70 27.97 1.56
CA ARG A 219 -25.70 28.91 1.00
C ARG A 219 -27.12 28.33 1.13
N GLY A 220 -28.01 29.10 1.72
CA GLY A 220 -29.41 28.70 1.93
C GLY A 220 -29.65 27.80 3.15
N TRP A 221 -28.65 27.60 4.01
CA TRP A 221 -28.79 26.86 5.26
C TRP A 221 -28.69 27.79 6.47
N THR A 222 -29.48 27.51 7.51
CA THR A 222 -29.35 28.14 8.82
C THR A 222 -28.16 27.57 9.57
N ALA A 223 -27.65 28.30 10.56
CA ALA A 223 -26.54 27.85 11.42
C ALA A 223 -26.90 26.55 12.16
N GLU A 224 -28.15 26.42 12.60
CA GLU A 224 -28.66 25.22 13.28
C GLU A 224 -28.62 24.00 12.35
N ARG A 225 -29.08 24.16 11.11
CA ARG A 225 -29.04 23.07 10.12
C ARG A 225 -27.61 22.63 9.77
N VAL A 226 -26.67 23.58 9.73
CA VAL A 226 -25.22 23.26 9.53
C VAL A 226 -24.69 22.49 10.73
N ALA A 227 -25.05 22.92 11.95
CA ALA A 227 -24.61 22.23 13.18
C ALA A 227 -25.17 20.81 13.28
N GLU A 228 -26.44 20.61 12.95
CA GLU A 228 -27.09 19.29 12.91
C GLU A 228 -26.45 18.38 11.89
N TYR A 229 -26.19 18.87 10.67
CA TYR A 229 -25.49 18.13 9.63
C TYR A 229 -24.08 17.71 10.04
N ASN A 230 -23.32 18.63 10.67
CA ASN A 230 -21.97 18.32 11.15
C ASN A 230 -22.00 17.29 12.27
N ARG A 231 -22.99 17.35 13.17
CA ARG A 231 -23.17 16.39 14.26
C ARG A 231 -23.46 14.99 13.71
N SER A 232 -24.43 14.87 12.80
CA SER A 232 -24.76 13.59 12.17
C SER A 232 -23.56 12.95 11.47
N ARG A 233 -22.80 13.74 10.69
CA ARG A 233 -21.59 13.23 10.03
C ARG A 233 -20.50 12.78 11.00
N PHE A 234 -20.33 13.50 12.10
CA PHE A 234 -19.36 13.13 13.13
C PHE A 234 -19.79 11.84 13.84
N GLU A 235 -21.04 11.72 14.20
CA GLU A 235 -21.61 10.51 14.80
C GLU A 235 -21.45 9.31 13.86
N ASP A 236 -21.79 9.45 12.59
CA ASP A 236 -21.59 8.40 11.57
C ASP A 236 -20.13 7.94 11.48
N LEU A 237 -19.18 8.87 11.56
CA LEU A 237 -17.76 8.56 11.45
C LEU A 237 -17.19 7.85 12.69
N ILE A 238 -17.59 8.25 13.90
CA ILE A 238 -17.07 7.66 15.14
C ILE A 238 -17.75 6.36 15.54
N THR A 239 -18.95 6.09 15.02
CA THR A 239 -19.70 4.84 15.30
C THR A 239 -19.44 3.75 14.26
N ALA A 240 -18.81 4.09 13.14
CA ALA A 240 -18.44 3.16 12.10
C ALA A 240 -17.18 2.40 12.45
#